data_fcd0f51f938926964baa603c7480b51a
#
_entry.id   fcd0f51f938926964baa603c7480b51a
#
_cell.length_a   1.000
_cell.length_b   1.000
_cell.length_c   1.000
_cell.angle_alpha   90.00
_cell.angle_beta   90.00
_cell.angle_gamma   90.00
#
_symmetry.space_group_name_H-M   'P 1'
#
loop_
_entity.id
_entity.type
_entity.pdbx_description
1 polymer ?
#
loop_
_entity_poly.entity_id
_entity_poly.type
_entity_poly.pdbx_seq_one_letter_code
_entity_poly.pdbx_strand_id
1 'polypeptide(L)'
;MTPQLEKRFKKRFGENIGTYHSKKTSKERFDVWKKSKSGELRVLIGTRSSLFVPLQRLSLIIIDEEHDASFKQQEGLKFSAKDVAIKMAQERKIPIILASATPSLKMLHLVDKGKYKFISIPKRVNNKNPPKFSILNSHFLDRKSGIDNNLLSLIEKTVSKDKKVLIFINRRGYSPVFKCIDCNWTAICNSCNSRLVHHRDSSRLRCHRCDTSFGVPHSCPECESAKLTSEGVGTQKIESFLSGEFPNVPMVRLDLDSTRKKGSLEKLLSLIHI
;
A
#
# COMPACT_ATOMS: atom_id res chain seq x y z
N MET A 1 9.95 2.19 0.20
CA MET A 1 10.84 3.29 0.65
C MET A 1 10.87 4.34 -0.44
N THR A 2 10.66 5.59 -0.11
CA THR A 2 10.57 6.68 -1.09
C THR A 2 11.93 7.38 -1.27
N PRO A 3 12.27 7.82 -2.51
CA PRO A 3 13.49 8.59 -2.77
C PRO A 3 13.60 9.86 -1.92
N GLN A 4 12.45 10.45 -1.57
CA GLN A 4 12.39 11.63 -0.69
C GLN A 4 12.91 11.35 0.72
N LEU A 5 12.61 10.18 1.28
CA LEU A 5 13.12 9.78 2.60
C LEU A 5 14.65 9.69 2.58
N GLU A 6 15.21 9.03 1.57
CA GLU A 6 16.66 8.93 1.40
C GLU A 6 17.33 10.30 1.31
N LYS A 7 16.78 11.22 0.49
CA LYS A 7 17.28 12.59 0.36
C LYS A 7 17.25 13.36 1.70
N ARG A 8 16.18 13.23 2.48
CA ARG A 8 16.05 13.89 3.80
C ARG A 8 17.10 13.38 4.79
N PHE A 9 17.34 12.07 4.81
CA PHE A 9 18.34 11.50 5.69
C PHE A 9 19.75 11.88 5.26
N LYS A 10 20.06 11.85 3.96
CA LYS A 10 21.37 12.32 3.44
C LYS A 10 21.64 13.78 3.80
N LYS A 11 20.62 14.65 3.64
CA LYS A 11 20.76 16.07 4.04
C LYS A 11 21.09 16.24 5.52
N ARG A 12 20.61 15.35 6.40
CA ARG A 12 20.77 15.47 7.85
C ARG A 12 22.02 14.76 8.38
N PHE A 13 22.40 13.63 7.81
CA PHE A 13 23.44 12.74 8.34
C PHE A 13 24.63 12.59 7.40
N GLY A 14 24.66 13.28 6.25
CA GLY A 14 25.74 13.21 5.26
C GLY A 14 25.76 11.91 4.46
N GLU A 15 26.91 11.56 3.92
CA GLU A 15 27.10 10.41 3.01
C GLU A 15 27.25 9.06 3.74
N ASN A 16 27.36 9.04 5.06
CA ASN A 16 27.51 7.82 5.86
C ASN A 16 26.22 7.04 6.03
N ILE A 17 25.34 7.09 5.01
CA ILE A 17 24.03 6.44 4.98
C ILE A 17 24.00 5.39 3.88
N GLY A 18 23.57 4.18 4.23
CA GLY A 18 23.26 3.12 3.29
C GLY A 18 21.75 2.92 3.12
N THR A 19 21.32 2.59 1.90
CA THR A 19 19.94 2.18 1.62
C THR A 19 19.92 0.75 1.10
N TYR A 20 19.08 -0.12 1.71
CA TYR A 20 19.02 -1.55 1.41
C TYR A 20 17.59 -2.03 1.19
N HIS A 21 17.24 -2.38 -0.05
CA HIS A 21 15.92 -2.90 -0.43
C HIS A 21 15.97 -3.67 -1.77
N SER A 22 14.92 -4.41 -2.08
CA SER A 22 14.82 -5.29 -3.27
C SER A 22 14.94 -4.58 -4.63
N LYS A 23 14.65 -3.27 -4.71
CA LYS A 23 14.81 -2.49 -5.96
C LYS A 23 16.27 -2.10 -6.26
N LYS A 24 17.20 -2.30 -5.32
CA LYS A 24 18.64 -2.12 -5.54
C LYS A 24 19.21 -3.33 -6.26
N THR A 25 20.18 -3.10 -7.14
CA THR A 25 20.93 -4.17 -7.80
C THR A 25 21.73 -5.00 -6.80
N SER A 26 22.13 -6.21 -7.17
CA SER A 26 22.96 -7.07 -6.31
C SER A 26 24.27 -6.39 -5.96
N LYS A 27 24.90 -5.67 -6.90
CA LYS A 27 26.14 -4.91 -6.68
C LYS A 27 25.94 -3.80 -5.63
N GLU A 28 24.91 -2.96 -5.80
CA GLU A 28 24.61 -1.90 -4.82
C GLU A 28 24.34 -2.45 -3.43
N ARG A 29 23.61 -3.58 -3.33
CA ARG A 29 23.35 -4.24 -2.04
C ARG A 29 24.63 -4.78 -1.40
N PHE A 30 25.50 -5.37 -2.21
CA PHE A 30 26.80 -5.86 -1.74
C PHE A 30 27.69 -4.72 -1.24
N ASP A 31 27.75 -3.59 -1.95
CA ASP A 31 28.52 -2.41 -1.55
C ASP A 31 28.01 -1.84 -0.20
N VAL A 32 26.70 -1.74 -0.02
CA VAL A 32 26.10 -1.33 1.26
C VAL A 32 26.44 -2.32 2.37
N TRP A 33 26.36 -3.62 2.10
CA TRP A 33 26.71 -4.67 3.06
C TRP A 33 28.19 -4.56 3.50
N LYS A 34 29.10 -4.40 2.53
CA LYS A 34 30.54 -4.24 2.78
C LYS A 34 30.83 -3.00 3.64
N LYS A 35 30.26 -1.84 3.27
CA LYS A 35 30.41 -0.59 4.02
C LYS A 35 29.78 -0.64 5.41
N SER A 36 28.69 -1.37 5.58
CA SER A 36 28.09 -1.61 6.90
C SER A 36 29.02 -2.44 7.78
N LYS A 37 29.63 -3.49 7.21
CA LYS A 37 30.53 -4.41 7.91
C LYS A 37 31.86 -3.72 8.26
N SER A 38 32.37 -2.81 7.43
CA SER A 38 33.59 -2.04 7.70
C SER A 38 33.40 -0.92 8.73
N GLY A 39 32.12 -0.57 9.04
CA GLY A 39 31.83 0.54 9.95
C GLY A 39 31.79 1.92 9.29
N GLU A 40 31.94 2.00 7.97
CA GLU A 40 31.81 3.24 7.21
C GLU A 40 30.39 3.83 7.29
N LEU A 41 29.38 2.96 7.33
CA LEU A 41 27.99 3.40 7.45
C LEU A 41 27.58 3.54 8.91
N ARG A 42 27.03 4.70 9.23
CA ARG A 42 26.47 5.00 10.55
C ARG A 42 24.96 4.82 10.60
N VAL A 43 24.28 4.96 9.46
CA VAL A 43 22.83 4.82 9.34
C VAL A 43 22.51 3.89 8.18
N LEU A 44 21.68 2.88 8.43
CA LEU A 44 21.16 1.98 7.42
C LEU A 44 19.65 2.13 7.34
N ILE A 45 19.14 2.46 6.18
CA ILE A 45 17.69 2.57 5.92
C ILE A 45 17.29 1.44 4.98
N GLY A 46 16.29 0.68 5.33
CA GLY A 46 15.90 -0.43 4.48
C GLY A 46 14.52 -1.00 4.77
N THR A 47 14.21 -2.05 4.04
CA THR A 47 13.02 -2.89 4.24
C THR A 47 13.38 -4.09 5.11
N ARG A 48 12.49 -5.07 5.27
CA ARG A 48 12.67 -6.26 6.10
C ARG A 48 14.07 -6.90 6.04
N SER A 49 14.62 -7.01 4.84
CA SER A 49 15.92 -7.65 4.63
C SER A 49 17.11 -6.85 5.16
N SER A 50 16.96 -5.57 5.44
CA SER A 50 18.03 -4.74 6.01
C SER A 50 18.42 -5.14 7.43
N LEU A 51 17.55 -5.84 8.16
CA LEU A 51 17.86 -6.37 9.50
C LEU A 51 19.04 -7.34 9.50
N PHE A 52 19.27 -8.02 8.39
CA PHE A 52 20.35 -9.01 8.25
C PHE A 52 21.67 -8.41 7.72
N VAL A 53 21.71 -7.10 7.51
CA VAL A 53 22.94 -6.40 7.13
C VAL A 53 23.77 -6.12 8.38
N PRO A 54 25.04 -6.52 8.43
CA PRO A 54 25.87 -6.42 9.63
C PRO A 54 26.32 -4.97 9.84
N LEU A 55 25.48 -4.17 10.52
CA LEU A 55 25.87 -2.81 10.90
C LEU A 55 26.76 -2.86 12.13
N GLN A 56 28.01 -2.41 11.95
CA GLN A 56 28.96 -2.30 13.06
C GLN A 56 28.49 -1.24 14.07
N ARG A 57 28.57 -1.54 15.36
CA ARG A 57 28.14 -0.63 16.44
C ARG A 57 26.66 -0.23 16.38
N LEU A 58 25.81 -1.18 15.98
CA LEU A 58 24.36 -0.95 16.04
C LEU A 58 23.93 -0.59 17.47
N SER A 59 23.37 0.60 17.65
CA SER A 59 23.01 1.17 18.95
C SER A 59 21.53 1.58 19.06
N LEU A 60 20.79 1.56 17.96
CA LEU A 60 19.36 1.89 17.92
C LEU A 60 18.69 1.20 16.73
N ILE A 61 17.52 0.66 16.94
CA ILE A 61 16.62 0.18 15.86
C ILE A 61 15.35 1.03 15.87
N ILE A 62 14.92 1.48 14.69
CA ILE A 62 13.66 2.20 14.51
C ILE A 62 12.82 1.45 13.47
N ILE A 63 11.60 1.11 13.83
CA ILE A 63 10.59 0.56 12.93
C ILE A 63 9.48 1.59 12.78
N ASP A 64 9.37 2.14 11.59
CA ASP A 64 8.29 3.05 11.22
C ASP A 64 7.10 2.25 10.65
N GLU A 65 5.87 2.74 10.89
CA GLU A 65 4.63 2.05 10.53
C GLU A 65 4.57 0.59 11.05
N GLU A 66 4.85 0.39 12.34
CA GLU A 66 4.98 -0.94 12.97
C GLU A 66 3.76 -1.85 12.75
N HIS A 67 2.60 -1.25 12.49
CA HIS A 67 1.34 -1.96 12.24
C HIS A 67 1.26 -2.61 10.86
N ASP A 68 2.17 -2.24 9.93
CA ASP A 68 2.10 -2.71 8.53
C ASP A 68 2.32 -4.23 8.46
N ALA A 69 1.36 -4.92 7.84
CA ALA A 69 1.41 -6.36 7.63
C ALA A 69 2.60 -6.82 6.76
N SER A 70 3.22 -5.90 6.01
CA SER A 70 4.38 -6.19 5.16
C SER A 70 5.63 -6.59 5.96
N PHE A 71 5.68 -6.32 7.28
CA PHE A 71 6.76 -6.83 8.14
C PHE A 71 6.75 -8.34 8.30
N LYS A 72 5.62 -9.01 8.01
CA LYS A 72 5.53 -10.47 8.01
C LYS A 72 5.81 -11.02 6.61
N GLN A 73 6.90 -11.76 6.47
CA GLN A 73 7.22 -12.45 5.21
C GLN A 73 6.32 -13.69 5.06
N GLN A 74 5.66 -13.80 3.91
CA GLN A 74 4.72 -14.89 3.63
C GLN A 74 5.29 -15.94 2.67
N GLU A 75 6.31 -15.58 1.90
CA GLU A 75 6.97 -16.44 0.92
C GLU A 75 8.37 -16.86 1.39
N GLY A 76 8.79 -18.08 1.06
CA GLY A 76 10.06 -18.65 1.49
C GLY A 76 10.15 -18.82 3.01
N LEU A 77 11.24 -18.39 3.62
CA LEU A 77 11.40 -18.40 5.08
C LEU A 77 10.42 -17.41 5.72
N LYS A 78 9.41 -17.94 6.38
CA LYS A 78 8.36 -17.15 7.04
C LYS A 78 8.88 -16.59 8.36
N PHE A 79 9.02 -15.28 8.47
CA PHE A 79 9.41 -14.59 9.70
C PHE A 79 8.73 -13.22 9.81
N SER A 80 8.65 -12.70 11.02
CA SER A 80 8.24 -11.34 11.31
C SER A 80 9.49 -10.48 11.53
N ALA A 81 9.75 -9.56 10.63
CA ALA A 81 10.89 -8.64 10.76
C ALA A 81 10.82 -7.81 12.04
N LYS A 82 9.61 -7.43 12.47
CA LYS A 82 9.39 -6.73 13.73
C LYS A 82 9.81 -7.58 14.93
N ASP A 83 9.37 -8.84 15.00
CA ASP A 83 9.71 -9.70 16.13
C ASP A 83 11.23 -10.03 16.14
N VAL A 84 11.85 -10.22 14.98
CA VAL A 84 13.31 -10.39 14.85
C VAL A 84 14.06 -9.15 15.35
N ALA A 85 13.62 -7.95 14.96
CA ALA A 85 14.23 -6.69 15.39
C ALA A 85 14.13 -6.49 16.92
N ILE A 86 12.96 -6.81 17.49
CA ILE A 86 12.76 -6.76 18.94
C ILE A 86 13.72 -7.72 19.65
N LYS A 87 13.82 -8.96 19.16
CA LYS A 87 14.73 -9.96 19.73
C LYS A 87 16.20 -9.53 19.61
N MET A 88 16.59 -9.01 18.45
CA MET A 88 17.93 -8.47 18.23
C MET A 88 18.26 -7.31 19.18
N ALA A 89 17.32 -6.40 19.40
CA ALA A 89 17.48 -5.29 20.34
C ALA A 89 17.67 -5.78 21.78
N GLN A 90 16.89 -6.78 22.21
CA GLN A 90 17.02 -7.41 23.53
C GLN A 90 18.39 -8.06 23.72
N GLU A 91 18.84 -8.87 22.79
CA GLU A 91 20.13 -9.58 22.88
C GLU A 91 21.32 -8.61 22.88
N ARG A 92 21.23 -7.54 22.08
CA ARG A 92 22.27 -6.51 22.03
C ARG A 92 22.16 -5.46 23.13
N LYS A 93 21.11 -5.51 23.96
CA LYS A 93 20.81 -4.52 25.00
C LYS A 93 20.76 -3.08 24.49
N ILE A 94 20.17 -2.88 23.31
CA ILE A 94 20.00 -1.58 22.67
C ILE A 94 18.53 -1.18 22.62
N PRO A 95 18.20 0.11 22.60
CA PRO A 95 16.83 0.57 22.45
C PRO A 95 16.24 0.23 21.08
N ILE A 96 14.93 -0.01 21.05
CA ILE A 96 14.11 -0.11 19.85
C ILE A 96 12.94 0.84 19.93
N ILE A 97 12.66 1.56 18.86
CA ILE A 97 11.50 2.44 18.72
C ILE A 97 10.56 1.84 17.69
N LEU A 98 9.30 1.63 18.09
CA LEU A 98 8.20 1.21 17.23
C LEU A 98 7.29 2.41 17.02
N ALA A 99 7.32 3.00 15.83
CA ALA A 99 6.55 4.20 15.52
C ALA A 99 5.32 3.84 14.68
N SER A 100 4.19 4.47 14.97
CA SER A 100 2.96 4.33 14.19
C SER A 100 1.96 5.44 14.52
N ALA A 101 1.19 5.88 13.51
CA ALA A 101 0.02 6.71 13.73
C ALA A 101 -1.18 5.88 14.23
N THR A 102 -1.19 4.57 13.92
CA THR A 102 -2.24 3.60 14.27
C THR A 102 -1.61 2.34 14.86
N PRO A 103 -1.11 2.37 16.11
CA PRO A 103 -0.40 1.24 16.71
C PRO A 103 -1.22 -0.05 16.67
N SER A 104 -0.56 -1.17 16.45
CA SER A 104 -1.22 -2.47 16.45
C SER A 104 -1.76 -2.84 17.84
N LEU A 105 -2.91 -3.54 17.89
CA LEU A 105 -3.51 -3.97 19.15
C LEU A 105 -2.54 -4.79 20.02
N LYS A 106 -1.69 -5.60 19.39
CA LYS A 106 -0.63 -6.36 20.08
C LYS A 106 0.33 -5.43 20.83
N MET A 107 0.74 -4.31 20.21
CA MET A 107 1.66 -3.37 20.85
C MET A 107 0.99 -2.57 21.95
N LEU A 108 -0.25 -2.12 21.74
CA LEU A 108 -1.02 -1.44 22.78
C LEU A 108 -1.20 -2.33 24.01
N HIS A 109 -1.56 -3.59 23.83
CA HIS A 109 -1.66 -4.56 24.92
C HIS A 109 -0.34 -4.77 25.69
N LEU A 110 0.81 -4.74 24.98
CA LEU A 110 2.12 -4.85 25.64
C LEU A 110 2.50 -3.57 26.39
N VAL A 111 2.03 -2.42 25.94
CA VAL A 111 2.13 -1.15 26.67
C VAL A 111 1.32 -1.21 27.96
N ASP A 112 0.05 -1.66 27.90
CA ASP A 112 -0.83 -1.81 29.08
C ASP A 112 -0.23 -2.77 30.11
N LYS A 113 0.47 -3.81 29.65
CA LYS A 113 1.23 -4.73 30.52
C LYS A 113 2.58 -4.19 31.02
N GLY A 114 2.91 -2.93 30.73
CA GLY A 114 4.15 -2.31 31.17
C GLY A 114 5.43 -2.83 30.50
N LYS A 115 5.30 -3.64 29.41
CA LYS A 115 6.47 -4.17 28.69
C LYS A 115 7.12 -3.17 27.74
N TYR A 116 6.38 -2.14 27.33
CA TYR A 116 6.86 -1.05 26.51
C TYR A 116 6.46 0.29 27.10
N LYS A 117 7.33 1.29 26.97
CA LYS A 117 7.02 2.68 27.29
C LYS A 117 6.25 3.30 26.14
N PHE A 118 5.07 3.89 26.42
CA PHE A 118 4.30 4.63 25.43
C PHE A 118 4.74 6.09 25.39
N ILE A 119 5.01 6.60 24.18
CA ILE A 119 5.34 7.99 23.94
C ILE A 119 4.35 8.53 22.93
N SER A 120 3.54 9.51 23.33
CA SER A 120 2.56 10.17 22.46
C SER A 120 3.15 11.43 21.84
N ILE A 121 2.96 11.61 20.53
CA ILE A 121 3.31 12.81 19.78
C ILE A 121 2.04 13.40 19.15
N PRO A 122 1.17 14.06 19.95
CA PRO A 122 -0.18 14.44 19.51
C PRO A 122 -0.19 15.67 18.59
N LYS A 123 0.85 16.52 18.63
CA LYS A 123 0.90 17.75 17.85
C LYS A 123 1.53 17.52 16.46
N ARG A 124 0.87 18.00 15.43
CA ARG A 124 1.45 18.06 14.08
C ARG A 124 2.56 19.12 14.02
N VAL A 125 3.59 18.85 13.23
CA VAL A 125 4.79 19.70 13.09
C VAL A 125 4.45 21.18 12.81
N ASN A 126 3.36 21.46 12.10
CA ASN A 126 2.96 22.82 11.73
C ASN A 126 1.71 23.32 12.48
N ASN A 127 1.33 22.73 13.60
CA ASN A 127 0.11 23.04 14.36
C ASN A 127 -1.18 23.12 13.50
N LYS A 128 -1.18 22.48 12.31
CA LYS A 128 -2.34 22.45 11.43
C LYS A 128 -3.43 21.54 12.01
N ASN A 129 -4.65 22.02 11.99
CA ASN A 129 -5.81 21.22 12.36
C ASN A 129 -5.93 19.98 11.47
N PRO A 130 -6.43 18.86 12.01
CA PRO A 130 -6.75 17.69 11.19
C PRO A 130 -7.79 18.06 10.13
N PRO A 131 -7.82 17.34 8.98
CA PRO A 131 -8.86 17.56 7.98
C PRO A 131 -10.23 17.29 8.57
N LYS A 132 -11.24 17.98 8.08
CA LYS A 132 -12.64 17.67 8.42
C LYS A 132 -13.04 16.39 7.70
N PHE A 133 -13.68 15.50 8.44
CA PHE A 133 -14.22 14.25 7.89
C PHE A 133 -15.72 14.38 7.70
N SER A 134 -16.23 13.93 6.57
CA SER A 134 -17.65 13.80 6.30
C SER A 134 -17.93 12.39 5.83
N ILE A 135 -18.95 11.75 6.41
CA ILE A 135 -19.41 10.44 5.98
C ILE A 135 -20.59 10.65 5.04
N LEU A 136 -20.45 10.20 3.81
CA LEU A 136 -21.55 10.19 2.84
C LEU A 136 -22.20 8.81 2.85
N ASN A 137 -23.49 8.75 3.17
CA ASN A 137 -24.27 7.53 3.06
C ASN A 137 -24.60 7.29 1.58
N SER A 138 -23.90 6.37 0.95
CA SER A 138 -24.07 6.01 -0.45
C SER A 138 -25.16 4.94 -0.62
N HIS A 139 -26.41 5.23 -0.26
CA HIS A 139 -27.55 4.34 -0.57
C HIS A 139 -27.80 4.21 -2.07
N PHE A 140 -27.30 5.14 -2.86
CA PHE A 140 -27.49 5.23 -4.31
C PHE A 140 -26.13 5.37 -5.04
N LEU A 141 -25.19 4.48 -4.76
CA LEU A 141 -24.04 4.35 -5.66
C LEU A 141 -24.61 4.02 -7.05
N ASP A 142 -24.42 4.90 -8.02
CA ASP A 142 -24.67 4.54 -9.41
C ASP A 142 -23.85 3.29 -9.72
N ARG A 143 -24.54 2.18 -9.98
CA ARG A 143 -23.91 0.88 -10.25
C ARG A 143 -22.99 0.92 -11.46
N LYS A 144 -23.17 1.91 -12.34
CA LYS A 144 -22.34 2.08 -13.54
C LYS A 144 -21.01 2.77 -13.24
N SER A 145 -21.02 3.85 -12.48
CA SER A 145 -19.82 4.65 -12.17
C SER A 145 -19.13 4.24 -10.86
N GLY A 146 -19.91 3.81 -9.86
CA GLY A 146 -19.44 3.56 -8.50
C GLY A 146 -19.13 4.84 -7.72
N ILE A 147 -19.55 6.00 -8.25
CA ILE A 147 -19.39 7.31 -7.62
C ILE A 147 -20.80 7.89 -7.43
N ASP A 148 -21.08 8.37 -6.23
CA ASP A 148 -22.32 9.03 -5.90
C ASP A 148 -22.36 10.46 -6.49
N ASN A 149 -23.55 10.92 -6.90
CA ASN A 149 -23.74 12.26 -7.48
C ASN A 149 -23.32 13.38 -6.49
N ASN A 150 -23.51 13.18 -5.18
CA ASN A 150 -23.04 14.15 -4.18
C ASN A 150 -21.51 14.25 -4.17
N LEU A 151 -20.82 13.11 -4.35
CA LEU A 151 -19.38 13.09 -4.45
C LEU A 151 -18.89 13.77 -5.74
N LEU A 152 -19.58 13.58 -6.86
CA LEU A 152 -19.29 14.28 -8.12
C LEU A 152 -19.41 15.79 -7.96
N SER A 153 -20.49 16.27 -7.34
CA SER A 153 -20.68 17.70 -7.07
C SER A 153 -19.59 18.29 -6.16
N LEU A 154 -19.11 17.50 -5.19
CA LEU A 154 -17.99 17.92 -4.33
C LEU A 154 -16.68 17.98 -5.09
N ILE A 155 -16.43 17.03 -6.00
CA ILE A 155 -15.25 17.04 -6.88
C ILE A 155 -15.30 18.29 -7.77
N GLU A 156 -16.40 18.54 -8.45
CA GLU A 156 -16.61 19.69 -9.31
C GLU A 156 -16.37 21.02 -8.58
N LYS A 157 -17.01 21.22 -7.42
CA LYS A 157 -16.82 22.39 -6.55
C LYS A 157 -15.37 22.56 -6.07
N THR A 158 -14.62 21.50 -5.98
CA THR A 158 -13.23 21.52 -5.53
C THR A 158 -12.30 21.90 -6.66
N VAL A 159 -12.52 21.30 -7.83
CA VAL A 159 -11.75 21.53 -9.05
C VAL A 159 -11.99 22.96 -9.59
N SER A 160 -13.24 23.45 -9.56
CA SER A 160 -13.57 24.81 -10.00
C SER A 160 -12.89 25.91 -9.17
N LYS A 161 -12.40 25.58 -7.96
CA LYS A 161 -11.59 26.46 -7.11
C LYS A 161 -10.07 26.28 -7.31
N ASP A 162 -9.66 25.67 -8.38
CA ASP A 162 -8.25 25.33 -8.69
C ASP A 162 -7.58 24.51 -7.56
N LYS A 163 -8.37 23.66 -6.87
CA LYS A 163 -7.88 22.77 -5.82
C LYS A 163 -7.74 21.34 -6.33
N LYS A 164 -6.82 20.61 -5.73
CA LYS A 164 -6.56 19.22 -6.07
C LYS A 164 -7.48 18.27 -5.32
N VAL A 165 -7.91 17.21 -6.00
CA VAL A 165 -8.72 16.12 -5.44
C VAL A 165 -7.89 14.85 -5.44
N LEU A 166 -7.85 14.12 -4.33
CA LEU A 166 -7.28 12.78 -4.23
C LEU A 166 -8.39 11.77 -3.97
N ILE A 167 -8.58 10.85 -4.90
CA ILE A 167 -9.55 9.76 -4.76
C ILE A 167 -8.78 8.49 -4.39
N PHE A 168 -9.01 7.97 -3.17
CA PHE A 168 -8.41 6.74 -2.72
C PHE A 168 -9.37 5.57 -2.85
N ILE A 169 -8.96 4.54 -3.61
CA ILE A 169 -9.75 3.35 -3.84
C ILE A 169 -8.96 2.15 -3.36
N ASN A 170 -9.44 1.48 -2.32
CA ASN A 170 -8.77 0.30 -1.78
C ASN A 170 -9.05 -0.99 -2.57
N ARG A 171 -9.32 -0.86 -3.88
CA ARG A 171 -9.58 -2.01 -4.76
C ARG A 171 -8.80 -1.87 -6.06
N ARG A 172 -8.17 -2.96 -6.49
CA ARG A 172 -7.42 -3.04 -7.75
C ARG A 172 -8.29 -3.65 -8.85
N GLY A 173 -8.00 -3.29 -10.10
CA GLY A 173 -8.59 -3.90 -11.29
C GLY A 173 -9.89 -3.27 -11.75
N TYR A 174 -10.37 -3.73 -12.91
CA TYR A 174 -11.57 -3.21 -13.53
C TYR A 174 -12.84 -3.72 -12.84
N SER A 175 -12.78 -4.96 -12.32
CA SER A 175 -13.93 -5.59 -11.65
C SER A 175 -13.49 -6.75 -10.74
N PRO A 176 -13.57 -6.58 -9.41
CA PRO A 176 -12.97 -7.56 -8.49
C PRO A 176 -13.82 -8.79 -8.21
N VAL A 177 -15.11 -8.80 -8.56
CA VAL A 177 -15.99 -9.93 -8.26
C VAL A 177 -16.86 -10.26 -9.46
N PHE A 178 -16.79 -11.51 -9.91
CA PHE A 178 -17.69 -12.05 -10.92
C PHE A 178 -18.84 -12.79 -10.24
N LYS A 179 -20.08 -12.36 -10.48
CA LYS A 179 -21.26 -12.89 -9.80
C LYS A 179 -22.48 -13.00 -10.69
N CYS A 180 -23.44 -13.81 -10.26
CA CYS A 180 -24.79 -13.86 -10.82
C CYS A 180 -25.67 -12.78 -10.19
N ILE A 181 -26.49 -12.09 -11.02
CA ILE A 181 -27.43 -11.07 -10.56
C ILE A 181 -28.65 -11.73 -9.91
N ASP A 182 -29.08 -12.88 -10.42
CA ASP A 182 -30.36 -13.50 -10.00
C ASP A 182 -30.22 -14.27 -8.67
N CYS A 183 -29.12 -15.04 -8.47
CA CYS A 183 -28.95 -15.84 -7.25
C CYS A 183 -27.80 -15.36 -6.34
N ASN A 184 -27.08 -14.29 -6.70
CA ASN A 184 -25.88 -13.82 -6.00
C ASN A 184 -24.71 -14.82 -5.92
N TRP A 185 -24.72 -15.89 -6.72
CA TRP A 185 -23.56 -16.74 -6.84
C TRP A 185 -22.32 -15.92 -7.16
N THR A 186 -21.20 -16.27 -6.55
CA THR A 186 -19.92 -15.57 -6.72
C THR A 186 -18.85 -16.56 -7.16
N ALA A 187 -18.08 -16.23 -8.18
CA ALA A 187 -16.98 -17.05 -8.65
C ALA A 187 -15.86 -17.15 -7.61
N ILE A 188 -15.61 -18.37 -7.15
CA ILE A 188 -14.61 -18.71 -6.12
C ILE A 188 -13.56 -19.64 -6.74
N CYS A 189 -12.32 -19.47 -6.32
CA CYS A 189 -11.20 -20.32 -6.75
C CYS A 189 -11.29 -21.71 -6.10
N ASN A 190 -11.34 -22.75 -6.90
CA ASN A 190 -11.41 -24.14 -6.41
C ASN A 190 -10.14 -24.58 -5.67
N SER A 191 -9.00 -23.89 -5.88
CA SER A 191 -7.72 -24.25 -5.25
C SER A 191 -7.48 -23.62 -3.89
N CYS A 192 -8.06 -22.43 -3.62
CA CYS A 192 -7.77 -21.68 -2.39
C CYS A 192 -8.96 -20.90 -1.80
N ASN A 193 -10.16 -21.11 -2.31
CA ASN A 193 -11.42 -20.49 -1.89
C ASN A 193 -11.42 -18.94 -1.89
N SER A 194 -10.48 -18.32 -2.59
CA SER A 194 -10.47 -16.87 -2.78
C SER A 194 -11.40 -16.47 -3.93
N ARG A 195 -11.96 -15.27 -3.87
CA ARG A 195 -12.78 -14.73 -4.96
C ARG A 195 -11.95 -14.58 -6.23
N LEU A 196 -12.54 -14.95 -7.36
CA LEU A 196 -11.94 -14.79 -8.68
C LEU A 196 -12.20 -13.38 -9.22
N VAL A 197 -11.22 -12.85 -9.93
CA VAL A 197 -11.28 -11.53 -10.57
C VAL A 197 -11.40 -11.70 -12.08
N HIS A 198 -12.35 -11.03 -12.68
CA HIS A 198 -12.52 -11.02 -14.12
C HIS A 198 -11.54 -10.05 -14.78
N HIS A 199 -10.64 -10.58 -15.61
CA HIS A 199 -9.73 -9.82 -16.45
C HIS A 199 -10.31 -9.73 -17.86
N ARG A 200 -10.87 -8.58 -18.22
CA ARG A 200 -11.52 -8.36 -19.53
C ARG A 200 -10.57 -8.55 -20.71
N ASP A 201 -9.35 -8.06 -20.58
CA ASP A 201 -8.33 -8.11 -21.65
C ASP A 201 -7.98 -9.55 -22.06
N SER A 202 -8.07 -10.50 -21.13
CA SER A 202 -7.81 -11.92 -21.37
C SER A 202 -9.06 -12.79 -21.40
N SER A 203 -10.26 -12.19 -21.15
CA SER A 203 -11.54 -12.91 -20.99
C SER A 203 -11.44 -14.12 -20.05
N ARG A 204 -10.71 -13.97 -18.93
CA ARG A 204 -10.49 -15.02 -17.94
C ARG A 204 -10.76 -14.56 -16.52
N LEU A 205 -11.15 -15.53 -15.69
CA LEU A 205 -11.22 -15.35 -14.24
C LEU A 205 -9.88 -15.77 -13.63
N ARG A 206 -9.23 -14.91 -12.86
CA ARG A 206 -7.93 -15.19 -12.24
C ARG A 206 -8.00 -15.05 -10.72
N CYS A 207 -7.37 -15.97 -10.03
CA CYS A 207 -7.16 -15.91 -8.61
C CYS A 207 -5.89 -15.13 -8.28
N HIS A 208 -6.00 -13.99 -7.60
CA HIS A 208 -4.82 -13.21 -7.19
C HIS A 208 -4.09 -13.77 -5.97
N ARG A 209 -4.57 -14.89 -5.41
CA ARG A 209 -3.92 -15.55 -4.27
C ARG A 209 -3.02 -16.71 -4.70
N CYS A 210 -3.50 -17.58 -5.58
CA CYS A 210 -2.76 -18.76 -6.05
C CYS A 210 -2.41 -18.71 -7.53
N ASP A 211 -2.76 -17.62 -8.21
CA ASP A 211 -2.48 -17.35 -9.64
C ASP A 211 -3.17 -18.27 -10.64
N THR A 212 -4.06 -19.16 -10.20
CA THR A 212 -4.82 -20.04 -11.06
C THR A 212 -5.82 -19.27 -11.91
N SER A 213 -5.96 -19.62 -13.19
CA SER A 213 -6.87 -18.98 -14.13
C SER A 213 -7.94 -19.95 -14.62
N PHE A 214 -9.17 -19.43 -14.76
CA PHE A 214 -10.34 -20.20 -15.19
C PHE A 214 -11.00 -19.49 -16.39
N GLY A 215 -11.75 -20.25 -17.20
CA GLY A 215 -12.65 -19.68 -18.20
C GLY A 215 -13.79 -18.91 -17.56
N VAL A 216 -14.34 -17.93 -18.28
CA VAL A 216 -15.55 -17.25 -17.86
C VAL A 216 -16.74 -18.15 -18.22
N PRO A 217 -17.60 -18.55 -17.28
CA PRO A 217 -18.78 -19.37 -17.58
C PRO A 217 -19.80 -18.55 -18.39
N HIS A 218 -20.52 -19.19 -19.30
CA HIS A 218 -21.58 -18.58 -20.10
C HIS A 218 -22.89 -18.41 -19.30
N SER A 219 -23.13 -19.30 -18.33
CA SER A 219 -24.28 -19.27 -17.44
C SER A 219 -23.84 -19.51 -15.99
N CYS A 220 -24.69 -19.12 -15.07
CA CYS A 220 -24.46 -19.34 -13.64
C CYS A 220 -24.44 -20.85 -13.32
N PRO A 221 -23.41 -21.35 -12.64
CA PRO A 221 -23.35 -22.77 -12.27
C PRO A 221 -24.41 -23.22 -11.26
N GLU A 222 -25.06 -22.28 -10.54
CA GLU A 222 -26.07 -22.62 -9.53
C GLU A 222 -27.50 -22.46 -10.03
N CYS A 223 -27.80 -21.43 -10.84
CA CYS A 223 -29.20 -21.17 -11.28
C CYS A 223 -29.33 -21.09 -12.81
N GLU A 224 -28.31 -21.42 -13.57
CA GLU A 224 -28.24 -21.45 -15.03
C GLU A 224 -28.56 -20.10 -15.72
N SER A 225 -28.76 -19.04 -14.96
CA SER A 225 -29.00 -17.70 -15.49
C SER A 225 -27.82 -17.19 -16.31
N ALA A 226 -28.13 -16.58 -17.46
CA ALA A 226 -27.11 -15.88 -18.28
C ALA A 226 -26.74 -14.49 -17.73
N LYS A 227 -27.39 -14.02 -16.66
CA LYS A 227 -27.16 -12.69 -16.07
C LYS A 227 -25.94 -12.67 -15.16
N LEU A 228 -24.79 -12.95 -15.72
CA LEU A 228 -23.51 -12.86 -15.04
C LEU A 228 -22.93 -11.46 -15.19
N THR A 229 -22.43 -10.90 -14.10
CA THR A 229 -21.84 -9.56 -14.09
C THR A 229 -20.54 -9.54 -13.31
N SER A 230 -19.70 -8.61 -13.71
CA SER A 230 -18.49 -8.30 -12.96
C SER A 230 -18.75 -7.06 -12.10
N GLU A 231 -18.91 -7.25 -10.79
CA GLU A 231 -19.12 -6.14 -9.87
C GLU A 231 -17.84 -5.69 -9.18
N GLY A 232 -17.65 -4.41 -9.20
CA GLY A 232 -16.59 -3.70 -8.49
C GLY A 232 -16.10 -2.51 -9.30
N VAL A 233 -15.70 -1.51 -8.58
CA VAL A 233 -15.21 -0.27 -9.17
C VAL A 233 -13.70 -0.24 -8.90
N GLY A 234 -12.92 -0.55 -9.92
CA GLY A 234 -11.47 -0.44 -9.87
C GLY A 234 -10.98 0.94 -10.30
N THR A 235 -9.71 1.22 -10.04
CA THR A 235 -9.06 2.50 -10.39
C THR A 235 -9.23 2.88 -11.87
N GLN A 236 -9.12 1.91 -12.78
CA GLN A 236 -9.28 2.14 -14.22
C GLN A 236 -10.71 2.58 -14.60
N LYS A 237 -11.72 1.95 -14.01
CA LYS A 237 -13.12 2.29 -14.30
C LYS A 237 -13.46 3.69 -13.82
N ILE A 238 -12.98 4.06 -12.62
CA ILE A 238 -13.17 5.40 -12.07
C ILE A 238 -12.42 6.44 -12.90
N GLU A 239 -11.18 6.17 -13.29
CA GLU A 239 -10.43 7.04 -14.16
C GLU A 239 -11.18 7.30 -15.47
N SER A 240 -11.62 6.25 -16.17
CA SER A 240 -12.38 6.38 -17.44
C SER A 240 -13.68 7.16 -17.24
N PHE A 241 -14.42 6.93 -16.18
CA PHE A 241 -15.65 7.64 -15.86
C PHE A 241 -15.38 9.13 -15.60
N LEU A 242 -14.44 9.43 -14.71
CA LEU A 242 -14.11 10.82 -14.35
C LEU A 242 -13.49 11.59 -15.51
N SER A 243 -12.73 10.94 -16.40
CA SER A 243 -12.20 11.57 -17.61
C SER A 243 -13.32 11.96 -18.59
N GLY A 244 -14.43 11.22 -18.61
CA GLY A 244 -15.64 11.59 -19.36
C GLY A 244 -16.37 12.78 -18.73
N GLU A 245 -16.51 12.79 -17.39
CA GLU A 245 -17.20 13.87 -16.66
C GLU A 245 -16.37 15.18 -16.62
N PHE A 246 -15.04 15.07 -16.55
CA PHE A 246 -14.11 16.20 -16.41
C PHE A 246 -13.03 16.19 -17.50
N PRO A 247 -13.36 16.35 -18.80
CA PRO A 247 -12.42 16.19 -19.90
C PRO A 247 -11.26 17.20 -19.87
N ASN A 248 -11.46 18.36 -19.28
CA ASN A 248 -10.47 19.45 -19.21
C ASN A 248 -9.62 19.41 -17.91
N VAL A 249 -9.83 18.41 -17.04
CA VAL A 249 -9.11 18.30 -15.76
C VAL A 249 -8.00 17.27 -15.89
N PRO A 250 -6.72 17.65 -15.73
CA PRO A 250 -5.62 16.69 -15.74
C PRO A 250 -5.80 15.63 -14.64
N MET A 251 -5.79 14.36 -15.03
CA MET A 251 -5.89 13.24 -14.10
C MET A 251 -4.66 12.35 -14.13
N VAL A 252 -4.29 11.82 -12.97
CA VAL A 252 -3.17 10.89 -12.81
C VAL A 252 -3.61 9.70 -11.98
N ARG A 253 -3.49 8.50 -12.53
CA ARG A 253 -3.73 7.25 -11.80
C ARG A 253 -2.44 6.72 -11.20
N LEU A 254 -2.50 6.41 -9.91
CA LEU A 254 -1.43 5.78 -9.15
C LEU A 254 -1.85 4.38 -8.72
N ASP A 255 -1.37 3.36 -9.41
CA ASP A 255 -1.50 1.96 -9.04
C ASP A 255 -0.20 1.19 -9.33
N LEU A 256 -0.17 -0.12 -9.03
CA LEU A 256 1.03 -0.92 -9.28
C LEU A 256 1.36 -0.99 -10.77
N ASP A 257 0.37 -0.97 -11.64
CA ASP A 257 0.59 -1.12 -13.08
C ASP A 257 1.18 0.16 -13.66
N SER A 258 0.69 1.34 -13.25
CA SER A 258 1.23 2.64 -13.66
C SER A 258 2.63 2.93 -13.10
N THR A 259 3.02 2.25 -12.01
CA THR A 259 4.30 2.49 -11.31
C THR A 259 5.36 1.40 -11.52
N ARG A 260 5.12 0.40 -12.38
CA ARG A 260 6.07 -0.71 -12.63
C ARG A 260 7.37 -0.26 -13.26
N LYS A 261 7.36 0.72 -14.16
CA LYS A 261 8.58 1.18 -14.84
C LYS A 261 9.45 2.00 -13.89
N LYS A 262 10.77 1.80 -13.97
CA LYS A 262 11.76 2.55 -13.18
C LYS A 262 11.61 4.06 -13.45
N GLY A 263 11.48 4.85 -12.38
CA GLY A 263 11.31 6.31 -12.48
C GLY A 263 9.89 6.80 -12.75
N SER A 264 8.90 5.93 -13.05
CA SER A 264 7.51 6.34 -13.28
C SER A 264 6.87 6.95 -12.03
N LEU A 265 7.12 6.37 -10.85
CA LEU A 265 6.61 6.91 -9.59
C LEU A 265 7.12 8.33 -9.32
N GLU A 266 8.40 8.61 -9.60
CA GLU A 266 9.00 9.94 -9.40
C GLU A 266 8.38 10.97 -10.33
N LYS A 267 8.15 10.61 -11.60
CA LYS A 267 7.44 11.47 -12.57
C LYS A 267 6.01 11.74 -12.13
N LEU A 268 5.28 10.72 -11.70
CA LEU A 268 3.90 10.88 -11.23
C LEU A 268 3.82 11.73 -9.96
N LEU A 269 4.74 11.54 -9.02
CA LEU A 269 4.81 12.36 -7.81
C LEU A 269 5.18 13.81 -8.10
N SER A 270 6.00 14.09 -9.12
CA SER A 270 6.30 15.47 -9.52
C SER A 270 5.07 16.20 -10.03
N LEU A 271 4.15 15.52 -10.73
CA LEU A 271 2.88 16.10 -11.18
C LEU A 271 1.92 16.42 -10.02
N ILE A 272 2.02 15.72 -8.91
CA ILE A 272 1.18 15.97 -7.73
C ILE A 272 1.71 17.16 -6.92
N HIS A 273 3.00 17.43 -7.00
CA HIS A 273 3.67 18.48 -6.21
C HIS A 273 3.80 19.84 -6.94
N ILE A 274 3.31 19.93 -8.17
CA ILE A 274 3.27 21.20 -8.92
C ILE A 274 2.17 22.11 -8.41
#